data_ddf024f54663926acc408ac337370857
#
_entry.id   ddf024f54663926acc408ac337370857
#
_cell.length_a   1.000
_cell.length_b   1.000
_cell.length_c   1.000
_cell.angle_alpha   90.00
_cell.angle_beta   90.00
_cell.angle_gamma   90.00
#
_symmetry.space_group_name_H-M   'P 1'
#
loop_
_entity.id
_entity.type
_entity.pdbx_description
1 polymer ?
#
loop_
_entity_poly.entity_id
_entity_poly.type
_entity_poly.pdbx_seq_one_letter_code
_entity_poly.pdbx_strand_id
1 'polypeptide(L)'
;IPYKEPMSSVADAILYAFETENFQSSGSCLLILPDDLKLSKKFPEAAVWHPFADQSSLWSQRGHRVLIELEADQGFQSIIICCPKQKEETLSLIAHAMGLLTPGGMVIVCADNLTGGKNLSKLVESLGVSAGNLSKHKCRVVWSQKATNSAIENATQRGGMQTRADGFLTQPGLFSWSRLDIGTDVLLHHLPLS
;
A
#
# COMPACT_ATOMS: atom_id res chain seq x y z
N ILE A 1 -4.61 31.62 -8.75
CA ILE A 1 -4.55 30.53 -9.75
C ILE A 1 -5.03 29.31 -9.02
N PRO A 2 -6.16 28.66 -9.41
CA PRO A 2 -6.60 27.45 -8.75
C PRO A 2 -5.55 26.38 -8.94
N TYR A 3 -5.06 25.82 -7.84
CA TYR A 3 -4.14 24.68 -7.82
C TYR A 3 -4.88 23.50 -8.47
N LYS A 4 -4.48 23.15 -9.67
CA LYS A 4 -5.00 21.97 -10.35
C LYS A 4 -4.29 20.78 -9.70
N GLU A 5 -4.98 20.05 -8.84
CA GLU A 5 -4.48 18.80 -8.28
C GLU A 5 -3.96 17.92 -9.45
N PRO A 6 -2.75 17.39 -9.37
CA PRO A 6 -2.27 16.47 -10.38
C PRO A 6 -3.23 15.28 -10.38
N MET A 7 -3.92 15.07 -11.50
CA MET A 7 -4.84 13.95 -11.65
C MET A 7 -4.01 12.66 -11.55
N SER A 8 -4.18 11.93 -10.44
CA SER A 8 -3.51 10.67 -10.23
C SER A 8 -3.88 9.68 -11.33
N SER A 9 -2.88 9.21 -12.06
CA SER A 9 -3.06 8.14 -13.06
C SER A 9 -3.31 6.79 -12.40
N VAL A 10 -2.95 6.61 -11.13
CA VAL A 10 -3.15 5.39 -10.33
C VAL A 10 -4.63 5.15 -10.07
N ALA A 11 -5.34 6.16 -9.56
CA ALA A 11 -6.78 6.04 -9.34
C ALA A 11 -7.54 5.75 -10.64
N ASP A 12 -7.21 6.45 -11.74
CA ASP A 12 -7.87 6.20 -13.04
C ASP A 12 -7.59 4.77 -13.55
N ALA A 13 -6.40 4.22 -13.33
CA ALA A 13 -6.07 2.85 -13.71
C ALA A 13 -6.85 1.83 -12.88
N ILE A 14 -7.01 2.07 -11.56
CA ILE A 14 -7.81 1.24 -10.67
C ILE A 14 -9.28 1.25 -11.12
N LEU A 15 -9.86 2.44 -11.36
CA LEU A 15 -11.24 2.57 -11.80
C LEU A 15 -11.47 1.84 -13.12
N TYR A 16 -10.56 1.98 -14.08
CA TYR A 16 -10.60 1.25 -15.34
C TYR A 16 -10.57 -0.27 -15.14
N ALA A 17 -9.73 -0.77 -14.22
CA ALA A 17 -9.69 -2.20 -13.92
C ALA A 17 -11.03 -2.71 -13.37
N PHE A 18 -11.70 -1.95 -12.49
CA PHE A 18 -13.02 -2.31 -11.98
C PHE A 18 -14.11 -2.32 -13.06
N GLU A 19 -13.96 -1.53 -14.12
CA GLU A 19 -14.89 -1.50 -15.26
C GLU A 19 -14.66 -2.67 -16.23
N THR A 20 -13.43 -3.09 -16.44
CA THR A 20 -13.06 -4.07 -17.48
C THR A 20 -12.96 -5.50 -16.98
N GLU A 21 -12.48 -5.70 -15.73
CA GLU A 21 -12.27 -7.03 -15.15
C GLU A 21 -13.47 -7.53 -14.32
N ASN A 22 -14.56 -6.75 -14.30
CA ASN A 22 -15.78 -7.07 -13.54
C ASN A 22 -15.52 -7.38 -12.05
N PHE A 23 -14.57 -6.68 -11.43
CA PHE A 23 -14.36 -6.82 -9.99
C PHE A 23 -15.61 -6.40 -9.22
N GLN A 24 -16.00 -7.22 -8.26
CA GLN A 24 -17.12 -6.89 -7.39
C GLN A 24 -16.71 -5.76 -6.47
N SER A 25 -17.44 -4.63 -6.54
CA SER A 25 -17.29 -3.51 -5.61
C SER A 25 -18.22 -3.63 -4.39
N SER A 26 -19.02 -4.70 -4.31
CA SER A 26 -19.90 -5.00 -3.20
C SER A 26 -19.15 -5.72 -2.08
N GLY A 27 -19.38 -5.31 -0.84
CA GLY A 27 -18.79 -5.88 0.34
C GLY A 27 -17.76 -4.98 1.02
N SER A 28 -17.11 -5.50 2.07
CA SER A 28 -16.13 -4.73 2.84
C SER A 28 -14.87 -4.47 2.01
N CYS A 29 -14.57 -3.18 1.80
CA CYS A 29 -13.41 -2.71 1.04
C CYS A 29 -12.48 -1.91 1.95
N LEU A 30 -11.17 -2.08 1.75
CA LEU A 30 -10.13 -1.26 2.37
C LEU A 30 -9.29 -0.59 1.28
N LEU A 31 -9.09 0.71 1.40
CA LEU A 31 -8.13 1.48 0.61
C LEU A 31 -6.87 1.71 1.43
N ILE A 32 -5.74 1.28 0.93
CA ILE A 32 -4.41 1.50 1.53
C ILE A 32 -3.65 2.52 0.70
N LEU A 33 -3.19 3.60 1.34
CA LEU A 33 -2.47 4.71 0.71
C LEU A 33 -3.22 5.34 -0.47
N PRO A 34 -4.54 5.57 -0.40
CA PRO A 34 -5.25 6.17 -1.52
C PRO A 34 -4.76 7.59 -1.78
N ASP A 35 -4.41 7.89 -3.02
CA ASP A 35 -3.77 9.13 -3.47
C ASP A 35 -4.70 10.10 -4.19
N ASP A 36 -5.93 9.68 -4.51
CA ASP A 36 -6.91 10.50 -5.23
C ASP A 36 -8.34 10.26 -4.72
N LEU A 37 -9.05 11.35 -4.48
CA LEU A 37 -10.43 11.35 -3.98
C LEU A 37 -11.46 10.80 -4.97
N LYS A 38 -11.08 10.51 -6.21
CA LYS A 38 -11.93 9.76 -7.14
C LYS A 38 -12.28 8.38 -6.60
N LEU A 39 -11.38 7.76 -5.83
CA LEU A 39 -11.61 6.47 -5.18
C LEU A 39 -12.73 6.57 -4.13
N SER A 40 -12.86 7.70 -3.41
CA SER A 40 -13.97 7.93 -2.48
C SER A 40 -15.34 7.85 -3.15
N LYS A 41 -15.49 8.37 -4.36
CA LYS A 41 -16.76 8.32 -5.11
C LYS A 41 -17.12 6.90 -5.53
N LYS A 42 -16.15 6.09 -5.90
CA LYS A 42 -16.35 4.71 -6.34
C LYS A 42 -16.57 3.76 -5.16
N PHE A 43 -15.90 4.01 -4.04
CA PHE A 43 -15.91 3.18 -2.84
C PHE A 43 -16.33 3.98 -1.61
N PRO A 44 -17.58 4.51 -1.55
CA PRO A 44 -18.00 5.44 -0.48
C PRO A 44 -17.97 4.81 0.91
N GLU A 45 -18.19 3.49 1.00
CA GLU A 45 -18.22 2.75 2.26
C GLU A 45 -16.86 2.11 2.64
N ALA A 46 -15.82 2.33 1.83
CA ALA A 46 -14.53 1.73 2.10
C ALA A 46 -13.90 2.29 3.39
N ALA A 47 -13.27 1.41 4.17
CA ALA A 47 -12.33 1.83 5.18
C ALA A 47 -11.05 2.36 4.48
N VAL A 48 -10.33 3.23 5.15
CA VAL A 48 -9.09 3.83 4.64
C VAL A 48 -8.00 3.68 5.68
N TRP A 49 -6.82 3.31 5.23
CA TRP A 49 -5.60 3.38 6.02
C TRP A 49 -4.57 4.26 5.33
N HIS A 50 -4.03 5.22 6.07
CA HIS A 50 -2.95 6.09 5.59
C HIS A 50 -2.04 6.49 6.76
N PRO A 51 -0.69 6.38 6.66
CA PRO A 51 0.22 6.66 7.76
C PRO A 51 0.37 8.16 8.06
N PHE A 52 -0.01 9.05 7.12
CA PHE A 52 0.10 10.50 7.31
C PHE A 52 -1.21 11.08 7.83
N ALA A 53 -1.13 11.83 8.93
CA ALA A 53 -2.28 12.37 9.64
C ALA A 53 -3.12 13.35 8.81
N ASP A 54 -2.49 14.15 7.94
CA ASP A 54 -3.17 15.06 7.02
C ASP A 54 -4.06 14.31 6.02
N GLN A 55 -3.55 13.21 5.45
CA GLN A 55 -4.30 12.33 4.56
C GLN A 55 -5.42 11.61 5.30
N SER A 56 -5.12 11.04 6.45
CA SER A 56 -6.13 10.41 7.30
C SER A 56 -7.27 11.37 7.64
N SER A 57 -6.95 12.61 7.98
CA SER A 57 -7.95 13.65 8.26
C SER A 57 -8.78 13.99 7.02
N LEU A 58 -8.16 14.08 5.85
CA LEU A 58 -8.84 14.36 4.58
C LEU A 58 -9.89 13.28 4.25
N TRP A 59 -9.55 12.00 4.42
CA TRP A 59 -10.46 10.88 4.17
C TRP A 59 -11.56 10.80 5.23
N SER A 60 -11.24 11.05 6.50
CA SER A 60 -12.23 11.13 7.59
C SER A 60 -13.27 12.23 7.35
N GLN A 61 -12.86 13.43 6.91
CA GLN A 61 -13.77 14.52 6.56
C GLN A 61 -14.74 14.19 5.41
N ARG A 62 -14.44 13.17 4.61
CA ARG A 62 -15.30 12.66 3.54
C ARG A 62 -16.20 11.52 3.98
N GLY A 63 -16.21 11.21 5.26
CA GLY A 63 -17.08 10.19 5.84
C GLY A 63 -16.51 8.78 5.84
N HIS A 64 -15.25 8.57 5.42
CA HIS A 64 -14.63 7.25 5.48
C HIS A 64 -14.22 6.89 6.90
N ARG A 65 -14.37 5.61 7.25
CA ARG A 65 -13.78 5.04 8.46
C ARG A 65 -12.28 4.92 8.27
N VAL A 66 -11.49 5.75 8.96
CA VAL A 66 -10.04 5.71 8.92
C VAL A 66 -9.53 4.76 10.00
N LEU A 67 -8.68 3.81 9.60
CA LEU A 67 -8.03 2.87 10.49
C LEU A 67 -6.73 3.48 11.01
N ILE A 68 -6.47 3.34 12.32
CA ILE A 68 -5.20 3.73 12.94
C ILE A 68 -4.13 2.68 12.64
N GLU A 69 -4.51 1.41 12.76
CA GLU A 69 -3.65 0.26 12.51
C GLU A 69 -4.33 -0.73 11.56
N LEU A 70 -3.52 -1.53 10.87
CA LEU A 70 -3.99 -2.61 10.03
C LEU A 70 -4.03 -3.90 10.87
N GLU A 71 -5.18 -4.19 11.49
CA GLU A 71 -5.35 -5.34 12.39
C GLU A 71 -5.98 -6.54 11.68
N ALA A 72 -5.60 -7.75 12.09
CA ALA A 72 -5.96 -9.00 11.44
C ALA A 72 -7.41 -9.45 11.64
N ASP A 73 -8.14 -8.89 12.60
CA ASP A 73 -9.53 -9.24 12.91
C ASP A 73 -10.56 -8.54 12.01
N GLN A 74 -10.12 -7.62 11.17
CA GLN A 74 -10.96 -6.86 10.24
C GLN A 74 -10.98 -7.54 8.86
N GLY A 75 -11.89 -8.50 8.66
CA GLY A 75 -12.00 -9.18 7.36
C GLY A 75 -12.53 -8.27 6.24
N PHE A 76 -11.76 -8.15 5.13
CA PHE A 76 -12.14 -7.41 3.94
C PHE A 76 -12.33 -8.34 2.74
N GLN A 77 -13.34 -8.08 1.91
CA GLN A 77 -13.52 -8.80 0.64
C GLN A 77 -12.59 -8.28 -0.45
N SER A 78 -12.30 -6.99 -0.42
CA SER A 78 -11.34 -6.39 -1.35
C SER A 78 -10.43 -5.41 -0.63
N ILE A 79 -9.15 -5.43 -0.98
CA ILE A 79 -8.15 -4.47 -0.49
C ILE A 79 -7.46 -3.85 -1.71
N ILE A 80 -7.51 -2.54 -1.79
CA ILE A 80 -6.91 -1.78 -2.89
C ILE A 80 -5.71 -1.01 -2.34
N ILE A 81 -4.54 -1.20 -2.94
CA ILE A 81 -3.29 -0.58 -2.51
C ILE A 81 -2.77 0.34 -3.62
N CYS A 82 -2.67 1.63 -3.35
CA CYS A 82 -1.88 2.56 -4.16
C CYS A 82 -0.42 2.40 -3.71
N CYS A 83 0.38 1.69 -4.52
CA CYS A 83 1.70 1.25 -4.08
C CYS A 83 2.67 2.42 -3.84
N PRO A 84 3.39 2.43 -2.71
CA PRO A 84 4.47 3.36 -2.47
C PRO A 84 5.66 3.09 -3.41
N LYS A 85 6.65 4.00 -3.42
CA LYS A 85 7.83 3.88 -4.29
C LYS A 85 8.82 2.78 -3.84
N GLN A 86 8.84 2.45 -2.56
CA GLN A 86 9.77 1.48 -2.01
C GLN A 86 9.23 0.07 -2.22
N LYS A 87 10.06 -0.79 -2.84
CA LYS A 87 9.72 -2.18 -3.16
C LYS A 87 9.38 -2.99 -1.92
N GLU A 88 10.20 -2.88 -0.88
CA GLU A 88 10.07 -3.62 0.36
C GLU A 88 8.80 -3.23 1.12
N GLU A 89 8.48 -1.94 1.14
CA GLU A 89 7.22 -1.44 1.72
C GLU A 89 6.02 -1.96 0.94
N THR A 90 6.05 -1.89 -0.40
CA THR A 90 5.00 -2.45 -1.25
C THR A 90 4.78 -3.94 -0.98
N LEU A 91 5.86 -4.72 -0.93
CA LEU A 91 5.79 -6.17 -0.70
C LEU A 91 5.19 -6.49 0.68
N SER A 92 5.61 -5.76 1.70
CA SER A 92 5.10 -5.87 3.05
C SER A 92 3.60 -5.53 3.14
N LEU A 93 3.17 -4.43 2.54
CA LEU A 93 1.76 -4.04 2.51
C LEU A 93 0.89 -5.08 1.81
N ILE A 94 1.36 -5.65 0.69
CA ILE A 94 0.62 -6.72 -0.01
C ILE A 94 0.52 -7.96 0.88
N ALA A 95 1.62 -8.39 1.49
CA ALA A 95 1.63 -9.56 2.37
C ALA A 95 0.73 -9.36 3.59
N HIS A 96 0.75 -8.18 4.20
CA HIS A 96 -0.13 -7.82 5.32
C HIS A 96 -1.60 -7.83 4.88
N ALA A 97 -1.90 -7.23 3.72
CA ALA A 97 -3.25 -7.23 3.15
C ALA A 97 -3.79 -8.64 2.93
N MET A 98 -2.95 -9.60 2.51
CA MET A 98 -3.37 -11.02 2.38
C MET A 98 -3.91 -11.58 3.70
N GLY A 99 -3.34 -11.19 4.84
CA GLY A 99 -3.83 -11.58 6.17
C GLY A 99 -5.20 -10.99 6.51
N LEU A 100 -5.48 -9.77 6.04
CA LEU A 100 -6.71 -9.03 6.32
C LEU A 100 -7.89 -9.44 5.41
N LEU A 101 -7.64 -10.16 4.31
CA LEU A 101 -8.70 -10.60 3.40
C LEU A 101 -9.55 -11.72 4.02
N THR A 102 -10.85 -11.70 3.75
CA THR A 102 -11.74 -12.83 3.98
C THR A 102 -11.42 -14.00 3.03
N PRO A 103 -11.83 -15.24 3.31
CA PRO A 103 -11.72 -16.32 2.33
C PRO A 103 -12.37 -15.94 0.99
N GLY A 104 -11.64 -16.13 -0.10
CA GLY A 104 -12.07 -15.73 -1.46
C GLY A 104 -11.94 -14.23 -1.75
N GLY A 105 -11.47 -13.44 -0.80
CA GLY A 105 -11.20 -12.01 -0.99
C GLY A 105 -10.01 -11.77 -1.93
N MET A 106 -9.87 -10.53 -2.41
CA MET A 106 -8.91 -10.14 -3.42
C MET A 106 -8.12 -8.91 -3.00
N VAL A 107 -6.80 -8.93 -3.22
CA VAL A 107 -5.95 -7.75 -3.19
C VAL A 107 -5.77 -7.21 -4.61
N ILE A 108 -5.88 -5.90 -4.76
CA ILE A 108 -5.68 -5.16 -6.02
C ILE A 108 -4.64 -4.10 -5.75
N VAL A 109 -3.55 -4.12 -6.47
CA VAL A 109 -2.43 -3.20 -6.27
C VAL A 109 -2.14 -2.42 -7.54
N CYS A 110 -1.81 -1.16 -7.42
CA CYS A 110 -1.52 -0.30 -8.56
C CYS A 110 -0.31 0.58 -8.30
N ALA A 111 0.55 0.69 -9.30
CA ALA A 111 1.69 1.59 -9.30
C ALA A 111 1.89 2.24 -10.66
N ASP A 112 2.36 3.48 -10.68
CA ASP A 112 2.85 4.13 -11.88
C ASP A 112 4.10 3.41 -12.41
N ASN A 113 4.24 3.32 -13.72
CA ASN A 113 5.36 2.63 -14.37
C ASN A 113 6.73 3.24 -14.06
N LEU A 114 6.79 4.53 -13.69
CA LEU A 114 8.01 5.20 -13.27
C LEU A 114 8.38 4.92 -11.81
N THR A 115 7.40 4.50 -10.99
CA THR A 115 7.57 4.26 -9.56
C THR A 115 7.43 2.79 -9.15
N GLY A 116 7.69 1.86 -10.07
CA GLY A 116 7.70 0.42 -9.76
C GLY A 116 6.68 -0.41 -10.54
N GLY A 117 5.71 0.21 -11.20
CA GLY A 117 4.64 -0.49 -11.92
C GLY A 117 5.14 -1.53 -12.93
N LYS A 118 6.24 -1.27 -13.65
CA LYS A 118 6.81 -2.21 -14.63
C LYS A 118 7.17 -3.58 -14.03
N ASN A 119 7.53 -3.62 -12.75
CA ASN A 119 7.94 -4.84 -12.05
C ASN A 119 6.87 -5.35 -11.07
N LEU A 120 5.71 -4.68 -10.98
CA LEU A 120 4.71 -4.97 -9.97
C LEU A 120 4.16 -6.41 -10.05
N SER A 121 3.91 -6.95 -11.26
CA SER A 121 3.48 -8.34 -11.43
C SER A 121 4.48 -9.33 -10.85
N LYS A 122 5.77 -9.17 -11.21
CA LYS A 122 6.84 -10.04 -10.66
C LYS A 122 6.96 -9.92 -9.14
N LEU A 123 6.72 -8.71 -8.61
CA LEU A 123 6.75 -8.48 -7.17
C LEU A 123 5.61 -9.23 -6.46
N VAL A 124 4.39 -9.18 -6.99
CA VAL A 124 3.24 -9.93 -6.44
C VAL A 124 3.48 -11.44 -6.57
N GLU A 125 3.92 -11.91 -7.74
CA GLU A 125 4.23 -13.33 -8.00
C GLU A 125 5.36 -13.87 -7.09
N SER A 126 6.29 -13.01 -6.64
CA SER A 126 7.33 -13.41 -5.69
C SER A 126 6.79 -13.82 -4.31
N LEU A 127 5.53 -13.50 -4.00
CA LEU A 127 4.81 -14.02 -2.85
C LEU A 127 4.25 -15.44 -3.04
N GLY A 128 4.55 -16.09 -4.17
CA GLY A 128 4.08 -17.45 -4.46
C GLY A 128 2.58 -17.51 -4.80
N VAL A 129 2.04 -16.44 -5.38
CA VAL A 129 0.64 -16.33 -5.77
C VAL A 129 0.49 -16.14 -7.28
N SER A 130 -0.64 -16.61 -7.82
CA SER A 130 -1.04 -16.33 -9.19
C SER A 130 -1.63 -14.93 -9.27
N ALA A 131 -1.22 -14.15 -10.27
CA ALA A 131 -1.66 -12.77 -10.40
C ALA A 131 -2.18 -12.45 -11.81
N GLY A 132 -3.37 -11.84 -11.87
CA GLY A 132 -3.83 -11.13 -13.05
C GLY A 132 -3.23 -9.74 -13.13
N ASN A 133 -3.13 -9.16 -14.32
CA ASN A 133 -2.66 -7.80 -14.46
C ASN A 133 -3.18 -7.10 -15.72
N LEU A 134 -3.23 -5.77 -15.67
CA LEU A 134 -3.48 -4.91 -16.82
C LEU A 134 -2.62 -3.64 -16.77
N SER A 135 -2.45 -3.01 -17.91
CA SER A 135 -1.74 -1.73 -18.03
C SER A 135 -2.68 -0.67 -18.58
N LYS A 136 -2.85 0.44 -17.87
CA LYS A 136 -3.61 1.60 -18.30
C LYS A 136 -3.08 2.87 -17.64
N HIS A 137 -3.28 4.02 -18.30
CA HIS A 137 -2.87 5.34 -17.76
C HIS A 137 -1.40 5.40 -17.27
N LYS A 138 -0.47 4.73 -17.99
CA LYS A 138 0.94 4.58 -17.59
C LYS A 138 1.14 3.88 -16.24
N CYS A 139 0.14 3.18 -15.74
CA CYS A 139 0.18 2.38 -14.53
C CYS A 139 0.05 0.90 -14.84
N ARG A 140 0.46 0.08 -13.88
CA ARG A 140 0.20 -1.35 -13.82
C ARG A 140 -0.73 -1.62 -12.66
N VAL A 141 -1.87 -2.26 -12.96
CA VAL A 141 -2.76 -2.85 -11.95
C VAL A 141 -2.49 -4.34 -11.92
N VAL A 142 -2.36 -4.90 -10.72
CA VAL A 142 -2.14 -6.34 -10.50
C VAL A 142 -3.10 -6.78 -9.40
N TRP A 143 -3.67 -7.97 -9.53
CA TRP A 143 -4.56 -8.53 -8.52
C TRP A 143 -4.31 -10.00 -8.28
N SER A 144 -4.60 -10.44 -7.06
CA SER A 144 -4.52 -11.82 -6.64
C SER A 144 -5.57 -12.13 -5.59
N GLN A 145 -6.04 -13.35 -5.56
CA GLN A 145 -6.90 -13.83 -4.48
C GLN A 145 -6.11 -14.03 -3.19
N LYS A 146 -6.82 -14.04 -2.05
CA LYS A 146 -6.24 -14.39 -0.76
C LYS A 146 -5.43 -15.67 -0.86
N ALA A 147 -4.22 -15.63 -0.33
CA ALA A 147 -3.35 -16.78 -0.18
C ALA A 147 -2.66 -16.75 1.18
N THR A 148 -2.19 -17.91 1.62
CA THR A 148 -1.37 -18.07 2.83
C THR A 148 -0.24 -19.04 2.49
N ASN A 149 0.99 -18.59 2.63
CA ASN A 149 2.19 -19.40 2.43
C ASN A 149 3.39 -18.75 3.13
N SER A 150 4.49 -19.47 3.21
CA SER A 150 5.71 -19.01 3.88
C SER A 150 6.33 -17.75 3.28
N ALA A 151 6.15 -17.49 1.97
CA ALA A 151 6.66 -16.27 1.34
C ALA A 151 5.89 -15.04 1.83
N ILE A 152 4.56 -15.16 1.98
CA ILE A 152 3.69 -14.10 2.53
C ILE A 152 4.05 -13.86 4.01
N GLU A 153 4.17 -14.92 4.82
CA GLU A 153 4.55 -14.80 6.23
C GLU A 153 5.91 -14.11 6.40
N ASN A 154 6.91 -14.53 5.63
CA ASN A 154 8.23 -13.91 5.63
C ASN A 154 8.19 -12.42 5.21
N ALA A 155 7.39 -12.07 4.20
CA ALA A 155 7.24 -10.69 3.75
C ALA A 155 6.55 -9.82 4.80
N THR A 156 5.54 -10.35 5.49
CA THR A 156 4.85 -9.68 6.61
C THR A 156 5.84 -9.41 7.75
N GLN A 157 6.62 -10.41 8.16
CA GLN A 157 7.62 -10.25 9.24
C GLN A 157 8.69 -9.22 8.89
N ARG A 158 9.21 -9.24 7.65
CA ARG A 158 10.23 -8.27 7.18
C ARG A 158 9.69 -6.84 7.09
N GLY A 159 8.41 -6.68 6.93
CA GLY A 159 7.74 -5.39 6.88
C GLY A 159 7.47 -4.76 8.23
N GLY A 160 7.56 -5.54 9.29
CA GLY A 160 7.37 -5.04 10.65
C GLY A 160 8.54 -4.21 11.16
N MET A 161 8.34 -3.66 12.34
CA MET A 161 9.40 -2.93 13.05
C MET A 161 10.54 -3.87 13.41
N GLN A 162 11.77 -3.45 13.14
CA GLN A 162 12.98 -4.22 13.39
C GLN A 162 14.09 -3.33 13.96
N THR A 163 14.95 -3.93 14.78
CA THR A 163 16.14 -3.25 15.29
C THR A 163 17.32 -3.51 14.35
N ARG A 164 17.92 -2.45 13.84
CA ARG A 164 19.13 -2.52 13.03
C ARG A 164 20.36 -2.84 13.90
N ALA A 165 21.46 -3.21 13.24
CA ALA A 165 22.74 -3.50 13.93
C ALA A 165 23.30 -2.31 14.71
N ASP A 166 22.95 -1.08 14.33
CA ASP A 166 23.32 0.17 15.03
C ASP A 166 22.35 0.53 16.18
N GLY A 167 21.37 -0.33 16.51
CA GLY A 167 20.43 -0.16 17.62
C GLY A 167 19.18 0.66 17.28
N PHE A 168 19.07 1.25 16.08
CA PHE A 168 17.90 2.03 15.70
C PHE A 168 16.72 1.12 15.33
N LEU A 169 15.53 1.51 15.80
CA LEU A 169 14.27 0.92 15.34
C LEU A 169 13.91 1.46 13.97
N THR A 170 13.52 0.58 13.06
CA THR A 170 13.19 0.94 11.69
C THR A 170 12.18 -0.02 11.08
N GLN A 171 11.58 0.39 9.97
CA GLN A 171 10.73 -0.47 9.13
C GLN A 171 10.76 0.02 7.67
N PRO A 172 10.47 -0.83 6.68
CA PRO A 172 10.25 -0.39 5.31
C PRO A 172 9.22 0.75 5.23
N GLY A 173 9.47 1.74 4.36
CA GLY A 173 8.65 2.96 4.26
C GLY A 173 9.24 4.16 5.00
N LEU A 174 10.05 3.97 6.03
CA LEU A 174 10.76 5.06 6.67
C LEU A 174 11.94 5.55 5.82
N PHE A 175 12.25 6.86 5.93
CA PHE A 175 13.47 7.41 5.33
C PHE A 175 14.69 6.68 5.89
N SER A 176 15.58 6.28 5.01
CA SER A 176 16.82 5.58 5.39
C SER A 176 16.62 4.30 6.23
N TRP A 177 15.51 3.59 6.03
CA TRP A 177 15.14 2.44 6.85
C TRP A 177 16.19 1.32 6.90
N SER A 178 16.97 1.12 5.84
CA SER A 178 17.98 0.05 5.76
C SER A 178 19.37 0.45 6.24
N ARG A 179 19.66 1.75 6.32
CA ARG A 179 20.95 2.29 6.78
C ARG A 179 20.77 3.71 7.29
N LEU A 180 21.64 4.15 8.19
CA LEU A 180 21.69 5.56 8.59
C LEU A 180 22.13 6.42 7.39
N ASP A 181 21.47 7.54 7.15
CA ASP A 181 21.94 8.47 6.15
C ASP A 181 23.15 9.27 6.67
N ILE A 182 23.98 9.72 5.74
CA ILE A 182 25.26 10.38 6.08
C ILE A 182 25.03 11.67 6.92
N GLY A 183 23.97 12.42 6.63
CA GLY A 183 23.67 13.65 7.35
C GLY A 183 23.29 13.38 8.81
N THR A 184 22.44 12.38 9.04
CA THR A 184 22.07 11.94 10.39
C THR A 184 23.27 11.37 11.14
N ASP A 185 24.12 10.59 10.49
CA ASP A 185 25.33 10.04 11.09
C ASP A 185 26.29 11.13 11.55
N VAL A 186 26.56 12.13 10.69
CA VAL A 186 27.38 13.31 11.05
C VAL A 186 26.77 14.07 12.21
N LEU A 187 25.44 14.30 12.20
CA LEU A 187 24.75 15.01 13.28
C LEU A 187 24.91 14.28 14.61
N LEU A 188 24.71 12.96 14.64
CA LEU A 188 24.85 12.15 15.87
C LEU A 188 26.24 12.21 16.47
N HIS A 189 27.30 12.25 15.63
CA HIS A 189 28.68 12.37 16.10
C HIS A 189 29.01 13.74 16.71
N HIS A 190 28.23 14.77 16.40
CA HIS A 190 28.44 16.14 16.87
C HIS A 190 27.46 16.58 17.97
N LEU A 191 26.48 15.73 18.33
CA LEU A 191 25.57 16.02 19.43
C LEU A 191 26.33 15.84 20.77
N PRO A 192 26.19 16.80 21.71
CA PRO A 192 26.74 16.61 23.05
C PRO A 192 26.05 15.42 23.72
N LEU A 193 26.84 14.47 24.18
CA LEU A 193 26.33 13.39 25.02
C LEU A 193 26.01 14.02 26.40
N SER A 194 24.71 14.07 26.73
CA SER A 194 24.20 14.53 28.03
C SER A 194 24.36 13.43 29.09
#